data_b15dccb6126bfcd32c0d7772cffff0d7
#
_entry.id   b15dccb6126bfcd32c0d7772cffff0d7
#
_cell.length_a   1.000
_cell.length_b   1.000
_cell.length_c   1.000
_cell.angle_alpha   90.00
_cell.angle_beta   90.00
_cell.angle_gamma   90.00
#
_symmetry.space_group_name_H-M   'P 1'
#
loop_
_entity.id
_entity.type
_entity.pdbx_description
1 polymer ?
#
loop_
_entity_poly.entity_id
_entity_poly.type
_entity_poly.pdbx_seq_one_letter_code
_entity_poly.pdbx_strand_id
1 'polypeptide(L)'
;MIALILHASKAMLNILQARLQEYLNHELPDVHAGFRKGRGTRYQIASILWIIEKAREFQKNIYFCFIDYVKAFNCVDHNKLWKILQEMGIPDHVTAFSEICVQVKKQPLELEMEQHTGSK
;
A
#
# COMPACT_ATOMS: atom_id res chain seq x y z
N MET A 1 -3.26 10.79 -26.28
CA MET A 1 -2.16 11.30 -25.44
C MET A 1 -2.22 10.80 -23.99
N ILE A 2 -3.37 10.79 -23.35
CA ILE A 2 -3.58 10.27 -21.98
C ILE A 2 -3.19 8.79 -21.83
N ALA A 3 -3.48 7.96 -22.82
CA ALA A 3 -3.14 6.53 -22.81
C ALA A 3 -1.63 6.25 -22.81
N LEU A 4 -0.83 7.03 -23.51
CA LEU A 4 0.64 6.88 -23.57
C LEU A 4 1.30 7.28 -22.25
N ILE A 5 0.85 8.34 -21.62
CA ILE A 5 1.32 8.78 -20.29
C ILE A 5 0.97 7.70 -19.25
N LEU A 6 -0.21 7.11 -19.32
CA LEU A 6 -0.63 6.01 -18.47
C LEU A 6 0.26 4.77 -18.59
N HIS A 7 0.68 4.41 -19.80
CA HIS A 7 1.55 3.24 -20.02
C HIS A 7 2.97 3.45 -19.50
N ALA A 8 3.58 4.60 -19.78
CA ALA A 8 4.90 4.94 -19.26
C ALA A 8 4.90 5.03 -17.73
N SER A 9 3.93 5.70 -17.14
CA SER A 9 3.77 5.79 -15.68
C SER A 9 3.55 4.42 -15.04
N LYS A 10 2.80 3.54 -15.69
CA LYS A 10 2.57 2.18 -15.21
C LYS A 10 3.84 1.33 -15.23
N ALA A 11 4.65 1.45 -16.29
CA ALA A 11 5.94 0.77 -16.36
C ALA A 11 6.90 1.25 -15.27
N MET A 12 6.99 2.56 -15.05
CA MET A 12 7.80 3.15 -13.99
C MET A 12 7.35 2.68 -12.60
N LEU A 13 6.05 2.66 -12.35
CA LEU A 13 5.48 2.18 -11.08
C LEU A 13 5.77 0.70 -10.83
N ASN A 14 5.74 -0.13 -11.87
CA ASN A 14 6.09 -1.54 -11.75
C ASN A 14 7.57 -1.75 -11.37
N ILE A 15 8.47 -0.97 -11.97
CA ILE A 15 9.90 -1.00 -11.64
C ILE A 15 10.11 -0.55 -10.19
N LEU A 16 9.45 0.53 -9.78
CA LEU A 16 9.50 1.04 -8.42
C LEU A 16 8.96 0.03 -7.42
N GLN A 17 7.81 -0.56 -7.72
CA GLN A 17 7.20 -1.60 -6.89
C GLN A 17 8.14 -2.80 -6.71
N ALA A 18 8.78 -3.26 -7.77
CA ALA A 18 9.72 -4.38 -7.69
C ALA A 18 10.91 -4.08 -6.78
N ARG A 19 11.47 -2.87 -6.86
CA ARG A 19 12.57 -2.43 -5.99
C ARG A 19 12.15 -2.27 -4.54
N LEU A 20 11.02 -1.59 -4.29
CA LEU A 20 10.50 -1.42 -2.94
C LEU A 20 10.10 -2.74 -2.29
N GLN A 21 9.58 -3.68 -3.06
CA GLN A 21 9.17 -4.99 -2.57
C GLN A 21 10.33 -5.77 -1.93
N GLU A 22 11.52 -5.65 -2.47
CA GLU A 22 12.71 -6.29 -1.93
C GLU A 22 13.04 -5.77 -0.53
N TYR A 23 13.06 -4.44 -0.34
CA TYR A 23 13.28 -3.83 0.96
C TYR A 23 12.15 -4.12 1.95
N LEU A 24 10.90 -3.97 1.53
CA LEU A 24 9.73 -4.18 2.37
C LEU A 24 9.62 -5.64 2.87
N ASN A 25 10.03 -6.61 2.08
CA ASN A 25 9.99 -8.01 2.50
C ASN A 25 10.89 -8.30 3.71
N HIS A 26 11.97 -7.56 3.87
CA HIS A 26 12.87 -7.68 5.03
C HIS A 26 12.34 -6.97 6.27
N GLU A 27 11.69 -5.83 6.10
CA GLU A 27 11.25 -4.97 7.20
C GLU A 27 9.85 -5.31 7.73
N LEU A 28 8.99 -5.89 6.87
CA LEU A 28 7.62 -6.20 7.29
C LEU A 28 7.58 -7.46 8.17
N PRO A 29 6.85 -7.41 9.31
CA PRO A 29 6.65 -8.57 10.16
C PRO A 29 5.97 -9.72 9.42
N ASP A 30 6.24 -10.95 9.83
CA ASP A 30 5.66 -12.15 9.21
C ASP A 30 4.13 -12.22 9.28
N VAL A 31 3.54 -11.57 10.26
CA VAL A 31 2.07 -11.46 10.42
C VAL A 31 1.42 -10.57 9.35
N HIS A 32 2.20 -9.69 8.72
CA HIS A 32 1.69 -8.80 7.66
C HIS A 32 1.51 -9.57 6.36
N ALA A 33 0.27 -9.69 5.91
CA ALA A 33 -0.09 -10.46 4.72
C ALA A 33 -0.49 -9.59 3.52
N GLY A 34 -0.94 -8.35 3.78
CA GLY A 34 -1.41 -7.45 2.74
C GLY A 34 -0.32 -7.13 1.72
N PHE A 35 -0.66 -7.20 0.42
CA PHE A 35 0.22 -6.87 -0.70
C PHE A 35 1.54 -7.65 -0.77
N ARG A 36 1.64 -8.80 -0.09
CA ARG A 36 2.81 -9.70 -0.17
C ARG A 36 2.57 -10.82 -1.15
N LYS A 37 3.58 -11.09 -1.98
CA LYS A 37 3.58 -12.21 -2.92
C LYS A 37 3.50 -13.54 -2.15
N GLY A 38 2.61 -14.42 -2.58
CA GLY A 38 2.42 -15.73 -1.95
C GLY A 38 1.57 -15.74 -0.68
N ARG A 39 1.13 -14.57 -0.18
CA ARG A 39 0.25 -14.47 1.00
C ARG A 39 -1.13 -14.00 0.59
N GLY A 40 -1.93 -14.92 0.06
CA GLY A 40 -3.30 -14.63 -0.35
C GLY A 40 -4.31 -14.74 0.80
N THR A 41 -5.51 -14.26 0.55
CA THR A 41 -6.65 -14.29 1.49
C THR A 41 -6.94 -15.70 2.03
N ARG A 42 -6.73 -16.75 1.24
CA ARG A 42 -6.92 -18.14 1.66
C ARG A 42 -6.05 -18.51 2.85
N TYR A 43 -4.79 -18.07 2.88
CA TYR A 43 -3.88 -18.35 4.01
C TYR A 43 -4.33 -17.64 5.28
N GLN A 44 -4.86 -16.43 5.15
CA GLN A 44 -5.36 -15.68 6.30
C GLN A 44 -6.62 -16.31 6.87
N ILE A 45 -7.54 -16.78 6.02
CA ILE A 45 -8.73 -17.53 6.44
C ILE A 45 -8.32 -18.83 7.13
N ALA A 46 -7.38 -19.57 6.57
CA ALA A 46 -6.88 -20.82 7.16
C ALA A 46 -6.24 -20.58 8.53
N SER A 47 -5.48 -19.47 8.70
CA SER A 47 -4.90 -19.11 9.99
C SER A 47 -5.94 -18.79 11.04
N ILE A 48 -7.01 -18.07 10.68
CA ILE A 48 -8.12 -17.78 11.61
C ILE A 48 -8.85 -19.07 11.99
N LEU A 49 -9.14 -19.94 11.03
CA LEU A 49 -9.80 -21.22 11.29
C LEU A 49 -8.95 -22.10 12.21
N TRP A 50 -7.64 -22.16 11.99
CA TRP A 50 -6.72 -22.89 12.85
C TRP A 50 -6.72 -22.35 14.29
N ILE A 51 -6.74 -21.02 14.47
CA ILE A 51 -6.84 -20.39 15.80
C ILE A 51 -8.15 -20.79 16.49
N ILE A 52 -9.27 -20.80 15.74
CA ILE A 52 -10.58 -21.20 16.28
C ILE A 52 -10.56 -22.66 16.70
N GLU A 53 -10.00 -23.55 15.90
CA GLU A 53 -9.89 -24.99 16.22
C GLU A 53 -9.05 -25.21 17.48
N LYS A 54 -7.90 -24.53 17.58
CA LYS A 54 -7.03 -24.60 18.76
C LYS A 54 -7.72 -24.06 20.01
N ALA A 55 -8.46 -22.95 19.90
CA ALA A 55 -9.21 -22.42 21.02
C ALA A 55 -10.29 -23.40 21.52
N ARG A 56 -10.96 -24.10 20.60
CA ARG A 56 -11.92 -25.18 20.95
C ARG A 56 -11.25 -26.36 21.63
N GLU A 57 -10.12 -26.83 21.09
CA GLU A 57 -9.34 -27.93 21.65
C GLU A 57 -8.93 -27.65 23.12
N PHE A 58 -8.49 -26.42 23.39
CA PHE A 58 -8.08 -25.99 24.73
C PHE A 58 -9.20 -25.37 25.57
N GLN A 59 -10.45 -25.40 25.09
CA GLN A 59 -11.63 -24.81 25.75
C GLN A 59 -11.43 -23.35 26.19
N LYS A 60 -10.71 -22.57 25.37
CA LYS A 60 -10.46 -21.14 25.63
C LYS A 60 -11.36 -20.26 24.79
N ASN A 61 -11.92 -19.25 25.43
CA ASN A 61 -12.66 -18.22 24.71
C ASN A 61 -11.68 -17.31 23.96
N ILE A 62 -11.99 -17.03 22.70
CA ILE A 62 -11.27 -16.07 21.86
C ILE A 62 -12.23 -14.99 21.36
N TYR A 63 -11.71 -13.79 21.19
CA TYR A 63 -12.45 -12.65 20.70
C TYR A 63 -11.73 -12.09 19.48
N PHE A 64 -12.47 -11.80 18.40
CA PHE A 64 -11.93 -11.18 17.21
C PHE A 64 -12.43 -9.75 17.13
N CYS A 65 -11.51 -8.84 16.78
CA CYS A 65 -11.84 -7.47 16.43
C CYS A 65 -11.32 -7.20 15.02
N PHE A 66 -12.22 -6.76 14.13
CA PHE A 66 -11.88 -6.40 12.76
C PHE A 66 -11.89 -4.88 12.64
N ILE A 67 -10.78 -4.32 12.20
CA ILE A 67 -10.62 -2.88 12.01
C ILE A 67 -10.48 -2.61 10.51
N ASP A 68 -11.41 -1.85 9.97
CA ASP A 68 -11.37 -1.40 8.58
C ASP A 68 -11.25 0.12 8.50
N TYR A 69 -10.32 0.59 7.67
CA TYR A 69 -10.07 2.02 7.50
C TYR A 69 -10.82 2.56 6.30
N VAL A 70 -11.67 3.54 6.53
CA VAL A 70 -12.36 4.26 5.46
C VAL A 70 -11.35 5.10 4.68
N LYS A 71 -11.26 4.87 3.37
CA LYS A 71 -10.37 5.62 2.45
C LYS A 71 -8.89 5.61 2.89
N ALA A 72 -8.39 4.46 3.36
CA ALA A 72 -7.03 4.31 3.89
C ALA A 72 -5.95 4.94 2.99
N PHE A 73 -6.01 4.73 1.68
CA PHE A 73 -5.02 5.26 0.73
C PHE A 73 -5.11 6.77 0.52
N ASN A 74 -6.29 7.36 0.68
CA ASN A 74 -6.49 8.80 0.49
C ASN A 74 -6.08 9.62 1.72
N CYS A 75 -5.99 8.96 2.89
CA CYS A 75 -5.66 9.60 4.17
C CYS A 75 -4.16 9.53 4.50
N VAL A 76 -3.33 9.02 3.60
CA VAL A 76 -1.89 8.90 3.83
C VAL A 76 -1.22 10.28 3.75
N ASP A 77 -0.53 10.66 4.82
CA ASP A 77 0.38 11.81 4.82
C ASP A 77 1.68 11.42 4.12
N HIS A 78 1.87 11.94 2.92
CA HIS A 78 3.03 11.62 2.10
C HIS A 78 4.36 12.02 2.74
N ASN A 79 4.41 13.16 3.47
CA ASN A 79 5.63 13.61 4.12
C ASN A 79 6.07 12.64 5.23
N LYS A 80 5.11 12.12 5.97
CA LYS A 80 5.38 11.08 6.98
C LYS A 80 5.78 9.77 6.32
N LEU A 81 5.15 9.41 5.21
CA LEU A 81 5.49 8.20 4.46
C LEU A 81 6.96 8.23 4.02
N TRP A 82 7.43 9.35 3.45
CA TRP A 82 8.81 9.47 3.00
C TRP A 82 9.82 9.34 4.15
N LYS A 83 9.51 9.93 5.30
CA LYS A 83 10.35 9.78 6.49
C LYS A 83 10.45 8.33 6.96
N ILE A 84 9.33 7.62 7.01
CA ILE A 84 9.30 6.20 7.40
C ILE A 84 10.13 5.36 6.42
N LEU A 85 10.01 5.59 5.11
CA LEU A 85 10.78 4.87 4.12
C LEU A 85 12.29 5.10 4.29
N GLN A 86 12.70 6.32 4.61
CA GLN A 86 14.11 6.64 4.92
C GLN A 86 14.58 5.95 6.21
N GLU A 87 13.77 5.96 7.26
CA GLU A 87 14.06 5.26 8.52
C GLU A 87 14.18 3.75 8.34
N MET A 88 13.44 3.17 7.40
CA MET A 88 13.54 1.76 7.00
C MET A 88 14.80 1.46 6.17
N GLY A 89 15.64 2.44 5.90
CA GLY A 89 16.88 2.27 5.14
C GLY A 89 16.69 2.18 3.62
N ILE A 90 15.56 2.64 3.10
CA ILE A 90 15.33 2.70 1.65
C ILE A 90 16.18 3.82 1.08
N PRO A 91 16.97 3.56 0.02
CA PRO A 91 17.86 4.55 -0.57
C PRO A 91 17.12 5.83 -1.01
N ASP A 92 17.73 6.98 -0.78
CA ASP A 92 17.14 8.29 -1.08
C ASP A 92 16.70 8.45 -2.53
N HIS A 93 17.44 7.87 -3.48
CA HIS A 93 17.06 7.93 -4.90
C HIS A 93 15.76 7.18 -5.21
N VAL A 94 15.44 6.11 -4.47
CA VAL A 94 14.18 5.36 -4.60
C VAL A 94 13.04 6.16 -3.99
N THR A 95 13.27 6.79 -2.85
CA THR A 95 12.29 7.63 -2.17
C THR A 95 11.97 8.88 -3.00
N ALA A 96 12.99 9.58 -3.50
CA ALA A 96 12.82 10.75 -4.37
C ALA A 96 12.07 10.42 -5.66
N PHE A 97 12.38 9.28 -6.28
CA PHE A 97 11.67 8.83 -7.47
C PHE A 97 10.20 8.51 -7.19
N SER A 98 9.91 7.90 -6.03
CA SER A 98 8.55 7.63 -5.56
C SER A 98 7.75 8.92 -5.37
N GLU A 99 8.37 9.94 -4.79
CA GLU A 99 7.78 11.25 -4.55
C GLU A 99 7.40 11.94 -5.87
N ILE A 100 8.31 11.93 -6.85
CA ILE A 100 8.05 12.46 -8.20
C ILE A 100 6.87 11.73 -8.85
N CYS A 101 6.81 10.40 -8.78
CA CYS A 101 5.71 9.61 -9.35
C CYS A 101 4.35 9.95 -8.71
N VAL A 102 4.31 10.23 -7.41
CA VAL A 102 3.09 10.64 -6.70
C VAL A 102 2.67 12.04 -7.09
N GLN A 103 3.59 12.98 -7.21
CA GLN A 103 3.31 14.35 -7.63
C GLN A 103 2.77 14.43 -9.06
N VAL A 104 3.36 13.68 -9.99
CA VAL A 104 2.89 13.60 -11.39
C VAL A 104 1.44 13.09 -11.47
N LYS A 105 1.01 12.19 -10.56
CA LYS A 105 -0.38 11.73 -10.51
C LYS A 105 -1.35 12.75 -9.92
N LYS A 106 -0.90 13.66 -9.08
CA LYS A 106 -1.77 14.71 -8.48
C LYS A 106 -2.10 15.83 -9.46
N GLN A 107 -1.19 16.20 -10.33
CA GLN A 107 -1.37 17.31 -11.28
C GLN A 107 -2.59 17.18 -12.21
N PRO A 108 -2.93 16.01 -12.80
CA PRO A 108 -4.12 15.90 -13.64
C PRO A 108 -5.43 16.07 -12.89
N LEU A 109 -5.48 15.67 -11.62
CA LEU A 109 -6.67 15.79 -10.78
C LEU A 109 -6.97 17.22 -10.37
N GLU A 110 -5.96 18.05 -10.16
CA GLU A 110 -6.14 19.47 -9.86
C GLU A 110 -6.63 20.25 -11.08
N LEU A 111 -6.12 19.94 -12.27
CA LEU A 111 -6.58 20.55 -13.54
C LEU A 111 -8.04 20.18 -13.88
N GLU A 112 -8.50 18.97 -13.58
CA GLU A 112 -9.90 18.58 -13.77
C GLU A 112 -10.83 19.26 -12.75
N MET A 113 -10.39 19.46 -11.53
CA MET A 113 -11.19 20.15 -10.49
C MET A 113 -11.34 21.65 -10.80
N GLU A 114 -10.33 22.33 -11.35
CA GLU A 114 -10.42 23.74 -11.74
C GLU A 114 -11.34 23.95 -12.96
N GLN A 115 -11.42 22.99 -13.88
CA GLN A 115 -12.34 23.06 -15.02
C GLN A 115 -13.82 22.88 -14.61
N HIS A 116 -14.09 22.15 -13.53
CA HIS A 116 -15.44 21.97 -13.03
C HIS A 116 -15.96 23.13 -12.17
N THR A 117 -15.07 23.95 -11.61
CA THR A 117 -15.46 25.13 -10.81
C THR A 117 -15.58 26.42 -11.64
N GLY A 118 -15.11 26.41 -12.89
CA GLY A 118 -15.14 27.57 -13.78
C GLY A 118 -16.39 27.71 -14.66
N SER A 119 -17.37 26.82 -14.55
CA SER A 119 -18.63 26.90 -15.31
C SER A 119 -19.80 27.27 -14.40
N LYS A 120 -19.93 28.55 -14.13
CA LYS A 120 -21.18 29.21 -13.69
C LYS A 120 -21.38 30.48 -14.46
#